data_bb996a3e7894b0e43b859b2bf4a87f8a
#
_entry.id   bb996a3e7894b0e43b859b2bf4a87f8a
#
_cell.length_a   1.000
_cell.length_b   1.000
_cell.length_c   1.000
_cell.angle_alpha   90.00
_cell.angle_beta   90.00
_cell.angle_gamma   90.00
#
_symmetry.space_group_name_H-M   'P 1'
#
loop_
_entity.id
_entity.type
_entity.pdbx_description
1 polymer ?
#
loop_
_entity_poly.entity_id
_entity_poly.type
_entity_poly.pdbx_seq_one_letter_code
_entity_poly.pdbx_strand_id
1 'polypeptide(L)'
;MPQTLSLQQMHAASGHACRLMRSLANPDRLLLLCQLAEREMSVGELEAALGILQPTLSQQLGVLREDGLVATRREGKHIHYRVRSAPALAVLRVLHEQFCRKARKR
;
A
#
# COMPACT_ATOMS: atom_id res chain seq x y z
N MET A 1 -3.49 -25.62 -2.01
CA MET A 1 -2.12 -25.29 -2.43
C MET A 1 -1.50 -26.49 -3.09
N PRO A 2 -1.14 -26.36 -4.33
CA PRO A 2 -0.60 -27.50 -5.06
C PRO A 2 0.85 -27.82 -4.73
N GLN A 3 1.57 -26.89 -4.13
CA GLN A 3 2.99 -27.04 -3.88
C GLN A 3 3.26 -27.34 -2.41
N THR A 4 4.17 -28.27 -2.19
CA THR A 4 4.65 -28.53 -0.83
C THR A 4 5.88 -27.68 -0.58
N LEU A 5 5.82 -26.86 0.47
CA LEU A 5 6.94 -26.02 0.85
C LEU A 5 7.71 -26.68 1.97
N SER A 6 9.02 -26.50 1.95
CA SER A 6 9.85 -26.91 3.08
C SER A 6 9.52 -26.00 4.28
N LEU A 7 9.84 -26.46 5.47
CA LEU A 7 9.66 -25.65 6.67
C LEU A 7 10.42 -24.33 6.57
N GLN A 8 11.63 -24.38 6.04
CA GLN A 8 12.46 -23.21 5.87
C GLN A 8 11.81 -22.20 4.92
N GLN A 9 11.25 -22.70 3.82
CA GLN A 9 10.55 -21.84 2.86
C GLN A 9 9.31 -21.22 3.48
N MET A 10 8.60 -21.99 4.30
CA MET A 10 7.40 -21.48 4.98
C MET A 10 7.75 -20.38 5.97
N HIS A 11 8.85 -20.55 6.71
CA HIS A 11 9.29 -19.51 7.64
C HIS A 11 9.63 -18.22 6.91
N ALA A 12 10.36 -18.31 5.80
CA ALA A 12 10.72 -17.14 5.02
C ALA A 12 9.50 -16.45 4.45
N ALA A 13 8.59 -17.23 3.88
CA ALA A 13 7.36 -16.69 3.31
C ALA A 13 6.50 -16.02 4.37
N SER A 14 6.39 -16.64 5.54
CA SER A 14 5.63 -16.10 6.65
C SER A 14 6.17 -14.74 7.09
N GLY A 15 7.51 -14.63 7.17
CA GLY A 15 8.13 -13.36 7.55
C GLY A 15 7.81 -12.24 6.57
N HIS A 16 7.92 -12.54 5.28
CA HIS A 16 7.61 -11.54 4.25
C HIS A 16 6.14 -11.15 4.25
N ALA A 17 5.27 -12.15 4.38
CA ALA A 17 3.82 -11.90 4.39
C ALA A 17 3.42 -11.07 5.61
N CYS A 18 3.97 -11.39 6.78
CA CYS A 18 3.65 -10.65 7.99
C CYS A 18 4.13 -9.20 7.92
N ARG A 19 5.29 -8.97 7.30
CA ARG A 19 5.77 -7.61 7.14
C ARG A 19 4.81 -6.80 6.27
N LEU A 20 4.35 -7.40 5.18
CA LEU A 20 3.39 -6.73 4.31
C LEU A 20 2.10 -6.43 5.08
N MET A 21 1.59 -7.42 5.81
CA MET A 21 0.35 -7.22 6.55
C MET A 21 0.47 -6.15 7.61
N ARG A 22 1.62 -6.05 8.27
CA ARG A 22 1.84 -4.98 9.24
C ARG A 22 1.80 -3.61 8.59
N SER A 23 2.39 -3.49 7.40
CA SER A 23 2.35 -2.21 6.67
C SER A 23 0.93 -1.83 6.31
N LEU A 24 0.11 -2.81 5.97
CA LEU A 24 -1.29 -2.56 5.59
C LEU A 24 -2.19 -2.32 6.78
N ALA A 25 -1.79 -2.75 7.97
CA ALA A 25 -2.66 -2.72 9.15
C ALA A 25 -2.61 -1.38 9.87
N ASN A 26 -2.68 -0.31 9.11
CA ASN A 26 -2.77 1.06 9.63
C ASN A 26 -3.72 1.81 8.71
N PRO A 27 -4.77 2.45 9.25
CA PRO A 27 -5.79 3.05 8.40
C PRO A 27 -5.25 4.06 7.41
N ASP A 28 -4.33 4.92 7.84
CA ASP A 28 -3.78 5.94 6.95
C ASP A 28 -2.95 5.32 5.84
N ARG A 29 -2.10 4.34 6.19
CA ARG A 29 -1.29 3.67 5.18
C ARG A 29 -2.15 2.90 4.19
N LEU A 30 -3.20 2.26 4.69
CA LEU A 30 -4.10 1.52 3.81
C LEU A 30 -4.79 2.46 2.83
N LEU A 31 -5.28 3.60 3.32
CA LEU A 31 -5.92 4.59 2.46
C LEU A 31 -4.96 5.11 1.40
N LEU A 32 -3.72 5.39 1.80
CA LEU A 32 -2.72 5.87 0.86
C LEU A 32 -2.46 4.85 -0.23
N LEU A 33 -2.30 3.59 0.14
CA LEU A 33 -2.03 2.54 -0.83
C LEU A 33 -3.21 2.32 -1.76
N CYS A 34 -4.42 2.34 -1.23
CA CYS A 34 -5.61 2.18 -2.06
C CYS A 34 -5.72 3.31 -3.09
N GLN A 35 -5.44 4.53 -2.66
CA GLN A 35 -5.49 5.66 -3.57
C GLN A 35 -4.40 5.57 -4.63
N LEU A 36 -3.19 5.22 -4.21
CA LEU A 36 -2.06 5.09 -5.14
C LEU A 36 -2.17 3.88 -6.04
N ALA A 37 -2.95 2.88 -5.65
CA ALA A 37 -3.20 1.72 -6.52
C ALA A 37 -3.97 2.12 -7.77
N GLU A 38 -4.71 3.21 -7.70
CA GLU A 38 -5.47 3.69 -8.86
C GLU A 38 -4.63 4.52 -9.80
N ARG A 39 -3.76 5.36 -9.24
CA ARG A 39 -2.87 6.16 -10.08
C ARG A 39 -1.78 6.80 -9.23
N GLU A 40 -0.74 7.21 -9.92
CA GLU A 40 0.36 7.96 -9.31
C GLU A 40 -0.15 9.32 -8.86
N MET A 41 0.28 9.78 -7.68
CA MET A 41 -0.17 11.05 -7.13
C MET A 41 0.95 11.74 -6.37
N SER A 42 0.92 13.07 -6.39
CA SER A 42 1.83 13.87 -5.61
C SER A 42 1.35 13.96 -4.16
N VAL A 43 2.22 14.44 -3.28
CA VAL A 43 1.86 14.63 -1.87
C VAL A 43 0.67 15.57 -1.73
N GLY A 44 0.68 16.67 -2.48
CA GLY A 44 -0.44 17.61 -2.43
C GLY A 44 -1.74 16.99 -2.89
N GLU A 45 -1.69 16.18 -3.93
CA GLU A 45 -2.88 15.49 -4.42
C GLU A 45 -3.42 14.50 -3.40
N LEU A 46 -2.50 13.78 -2.73
CA LEU A 46 -2.90 12.82 -1.69
C LEU A 46 -3.54 13.54 -0.51
N GLU A 47 -2.97 14.66 -0.11
CA GLU A 47 -3.52 15.44 0.99
C GLU A 47 -4.93 15.90 0.66
N ALA A 48 -5.13 16.41 -0.55
CA ALA A 48 -6.44 16.89 -0.98
C ALA A 48 -7.44 15.75 -1.08
N ALA A 49 -7.01 14.59 -1.58
CA ALA A 49 -7.91 13.47 -1.80
C ALA A 49 -8.33 12.79 -0.50
N LEU A 50 -7.40 12.65 0.43
CA LEU A 50 -7.63 11.82 1.62
C LEU A 50 -7.80 12.61 2.90
N GLY A 51 -7.42 13.87 2.92
CA GLY A 51 -7.54 14.69 4.13
C GLY A 51 -6.56 14.31 5.23
N ILE A 52 -5.53 13.55 4.90
CA ILE A 52 -4.49 13.22 5.86
C ILE A 52 -3.48 14.37 5.84
N LEU A 53 -3.35 15.05 6.98
CA LEU A 53 -2.53 16.26 7.05
C LEU A 53 -1.12 15.95 7.49
N GLN A 54 -0.24 16.93 7.28
CA GLN A 54 1.12 16.86 7.78
C GLN A 54 1.11 17.05 9.30
N PRO A 55 2.01 16.43 10.05
CA PRO A 55 3.12 15.61 9.56
C PRO A 55 2.77 14.13 9.35
N THR A 56 1.55 13.72 9.67
CA THR A 56 1.14 12.32 9.57
C THR A 56 1.32 11.79 8.15
N LEU A 57 0.92 12.57 7.16
CA LEU A 57 1.03 12.15 5.76
C LEU A 57 2.46 11.78 5.40
N SER A 58 3.41 12.66 5.69
CA SER A 58 4.81 12.41 5.37
C SER A 58 5.36 11.22 6.14
N GLN A 59 4.96 11.07 7.40
CA GLN A 59 5.41 9.94 8.20
C GLN A 59 4.95 8.61 7.61
N GLN A 60 3.69 8.55 7.22
CA GLN A 60 3.16 7.30 6.67
C GLN A 60 3.72 7.00 5.30
N LEU A 61 3.90 8.01 4.47
CA LEU A 61 4.55 7.81 3.16
C LEU A 61 5.99 7.33 3.35
N GLY A 62 6.68 7.85 4.37
CA GLY A 62 8.03 7.40 4.67
C GLY A 62 8.09 5.93 5.06
N VAL A 63 7.13 5.48 5.87
CA VAL A 63 7.06 4.06 6.26
C VAL A 63 6.83 3.20 5.02
N LEU A 64 5.89 3.59 4.15
CA LEU A 64 5.59 2.82 2.95
C LEU A 64 6.80 2.75 2.02
N ARG A 65 7.53 3.85 1.92
CA ARG A 65 8.71 3.88 1.07
C ARG A 65 9.82 2.99 1.64
N GLU A 66 10.03 3.06 2.94
CA GLU A 66 11.04 2.24 3.61
C GLU A 66 10.72 0.76 3.49
N ASP A 67 9.44 0.43 3.55
CA ASP A 67 8.99 -0.96 3.43
C ASP A 67 8.99 -1.45 1.98
N GLY A 68 9.34 -0.59 1.03
CA GLY A 68 9.44 -0.97 -0.37
C GLY A 68 8.10 -1.12 -1.07
N LEU A 69 7.04 -0.56 -0.51
CA LEU A 69 5.71 -0.70 -1.09
C LEU A 69 5.41 0.37 -2.13
N VAL A 70 6.04 1.54 -2.00
CA VAL A 70 5.85 2.63 -2.95
C VAL A 70 7.19 3.08 -3.50
N ALA A 71 7.16 3.66 -4.69
CA ALA A 71 8.31 4.28 -5.32
C ALA A 71 7.97 5.73 -5.61
N THR A 72 8.99 6.55 -5.74
CA THR A 72 8.81 7.97 -5.99
C THR A 72 9.50 8.38 -7.28
N ARG A 73 9.00 9.45 -7.89
CA ARG A 73 9.73 10.13 -8.94
C ARG A 73 9.56 11.63 -8.74
N ARG A 74 10.56 12.37 -9.17
CA ARG A 74 10.56 13.80 -9.02
C ARG A 74 10.21 14.47 -10.35
N GLU A 75 9.33 15.45 -10.27
CA GLU A 75 9.00 16.24 -11.43
C GLU A 75 8.97 17.71 -10.99
N GLY A 76 10.04 18.45 -11.27
CA GLY A 76 10.18 19.81 -10.79
C GLY A 76 10.22 19.84 -9.26
N LYS A 77 9.30 20.56 -8.66
CA LYS A 77 9.20 20.69 -7.22
C LYS A 77 8.35 19.60 -6.59
N HIS A 78 7.74 18.78 -7.42
CA HIS A 78 6.79 17.79 -6.92
C HIS A 78 7.39 16.40 -6.88
N ILE A 79 7.04 15.66 -5.84
CA ILE A 79 7.41 14.26 -5.71
C ILE A 79 6.13 13.46 -5.86
N HIS A 80 6.14 12.53 -6.80
CA HIS A 80 4.99 11.67 -7.07
C HIS A 80 5.25 10.28 -6.53
N TYR A 81 4.22 9.68 -5.97
CA TYR A 81 4.29 8.35 -5.38
C TYR A 81 3.45 7.37 -6.20
N ARG A 82 3.91 6.15 -6.27
CA ARG A 82 3.14 5.06 -6.90
C ARG A 82 3.40 3.77 -6.14
N VAL A 83 2.46 2.83 -6.21
CA VAL A 83 2.67 1.51 -5.63
C VAL A 83 3.64 0.74 -6.52
N ARG A 84 4.67 0.15 -5.91
CA ARG A 84 5.64 -0.65 -6.64
C ARG A 84 5.58 -2.14 -6.30
N SER A 85 4.91 -2.50 -5.21
CA SER A 85 4.89 -3.88 -4.72
C SER A 85 3.75 -4.65 -5.38
N ALA A 86 4.10 -5.68 -6.15
CA ALA A 86 3.10 -6.55 -6.76
C ALA A 86 2.26 -7.30 -5.72
N PRO A 87 2.87 -7.86 -4.66
CA PRO A 87 2.06 -8.48 -3.61
C PRO A 87 1.09 -7.51 -2.94
N ALA A 88 1.53 -6.26 -2.71
CA ALA A 88 0.64 -5.27 -2.12
C ALA A 88 -0.55 -4.99 -3.03
N LEU A 89 -0.30 -4.82 -4.33
CA LEU A 89 -1.38 -4.59 -5.29
C LEU A 89 -2.37 -5.74 -5.30
N ALA A 90 -1.89 -6.98 -5.22
CA ALA A 90 -2.75 -8.15 -5.21
C ALA A 90 -3.65 -8.17 -3.99
N VAL A 91 -3.08 -7.86 -2.81
CA VAL A 91 -3.86 -7.83 -1.58
C VAL A 91 -4.87 -6.69 -1.61
N LEU A 92 -4.45 -5.51 -2.08
CA LEU A 92 -5.35 -4.37 -2.17
C LEU A 92 -6.54 -4.66 -3.08
N ARG A 93 -6.30 -5.38 -4.16
CA ARG A 93 -7.38 -5.78 -5.07
C ARG A 93 -8.40 -6.65 -4.37
N VAL A 94 -7.94 -7.62 -3.58
CA VAL A 94 -8.84 -8.48 -2.81
C VAL A 94 -9.63 -7.66 -1.80
N LEU A 95 -8.96 -6.77 -1.09
CA LEU A 95 -9.63 -5.94 -0.09
C LEU A 95 -10.68 -5.03 -0.74
N HIS A 96 -10.36 -4.46 -1.88
CA HIS A 96 -11.31 -3.64 -2.62
C HIS A 96 -12.53 -4.46 -3.03
N GLU A 97 -12.29 -5.67 -3.56
CA GLU A 97 -13.37 -6.57 -3.94
C GLU A 97 -14.30 -6.85 -2.76
N GLN A 98 -13.70 -7.17 -1.62
CA GLN A 98 -14.48 -7.64 -0.48
C GLN A 98 -15.17 -6.53 0.29
N PHE A 99 -14.57 -5.37 0.38
CA PHE A 99 -15.08 -4.33 1.28
C PHE A 99 -15.65 -3.11 0.56
N CYS A 100 -15.16 -2.79 -0.62
CA CYS A 100 -15.62 -1.59 -1.32
C CYS A 100 -16.67 -1.93 -2.37
N ARG A 101 -16.38 -2.91 -3.20
CA ARG A 101 -17.27 -3.28 -4.27
C ARG A 101 -18.60 -3.81 -3.77
N LYS A 102 -18.54 -4.67 -2.76
CA LYS A 102 -19.76 -5.21 -2.17
C LYS A 102 -20.62 -4.13 -1.52
N ALA A 103 -19.96 -3.19 -0.86
CA ALA A 103 -20.67 -2.10 -0.22
C ALA A 103 -21.44 -1.28 -1.25
N ARG A 104 -20.87 -1.08 -2.42
CA ARG A 104 -21.52 -0.29 -3.46
C ARG A 104 -22.72 -0.95 -4.09
N LYS A 105 -22.79 -2.26 -4.02
CA LYS A 105 -23.90 -2.99 -4.60
C LYS A 105 -25.16 -2.94 -3.78
N ARG A 106 -25.07 -2.42 -2.58
CA ARG A 106 -26.22 -2.37 -1.69
C ARG A 106 -27.05 -1.10 -1.83
#